data_63a7430676ac2764ad198c4313e38716
#
_entry.id   63a7430676ac2764ad198c4313e38716
#
_cell.length_a   1.000
_cell.length_b   1.000
_cell.length_c   1.000
_cell.angle_alpha   90.00
_cell.angle_beta   90.00
_cell.angle_gamma   90.00
#
_symmetry.space_group_name_H-M   'P 1'
#
loop_
_entity.id
_entity.type
_entity.pdbx_description
1 polymer ?
#
loop_
_entity_poly.entity_id
_entity_poly.type
_entity_poly.pdbx_seq_one_letter_code
_entity_poly.pdbx_strand_id
1 'polypeptide(L)'
;MTRPILAHFFPKTQPLICARSFITKHRASLRALALCLGVMQMLLPSPAAAWDETGHRLSASVALRYLNFDTQRELLTLLQQHPRYQQDFIDKMPSELVDAPPERQLSWLLGQAAYWPDIARGFNDSEREKYSRPSWHYIDGAWLRDSAKVQGNVYVNRPPAPEILGLAGSAITSERDADNVVTALDYNTRILANDEADAAQRAVALCWVLHLIGDIHQPLHSGSLYSAELFATGDRGGNAIRIGESNLHSVWDRAMRGADRQSRSLLYAATYEDLSGRESDWTLWLAESREILVPSVYNDALLGAIRSADSSGAERLPSQVLSDDYVAEMVSIASDRLGLAGLRLAIWFQNELPAAAPILSFEPD
;
A
#
# COMPACT_ATOMS: atom_id res chain seq x y z
N MET A 1 49.01 -34.86 -83.04
CA MET A 1 48.30 -34.32 -84.22
C MET A 1 46.96 -33.79 -83.74
N THR A 2 46.71 -32.56 -84.08
CA THR A 2 45.44 -31.84 -84.28
C THR A 2 44.53 -31.53 -83.04
N ARG A 3 44.57 -30.28 -82.76
CA ARG A 3 43.46 -29.43 -82.23
C ARG A 3 42.25 -29.51 -83.18
N PRO A 4 41.02 -29.07 -82.83
CA PRO A 4 40.69 -27.69 -82.39
C PRO A 4 39.44 -27.56 -81.47
N ILE A 5 39.30 -26.38 -80.86
CA ILE A 5 38.47 -25.20 -81.02
C ILE A 5 37.12 -25.17 -80.21
N LEU A 6 37.08 -24.22 -79.29
CA LEU A 6 36.06 -23.18 -78.93
C LEU A 6 34.56 -23.51 -78.85
N ALA A 7 33.97 -23.09 -77.75
CA ALA A 7 33.01 -21.98 -77.75
C ALA A 7 32.58 -21.54 -76.33
N HIS A 8 32.60 -20.25 -76.11
CA HIS A 8 32.10 -19.50 -74.95
C HIS A 8 30.58 -19.65 -74.82
N PHE A 9 30.08 -19.76 -73.59
CA PHE A 9 28.81 -19.17 -73.23
C PHE A 9 28.86 -18.72 -71.74
N PHE A 10 28.84 -17.39 -71.55
CA PHE A 10 28.50 -16.75 -70.27
C PHE A 10 26.97 -16.68 -70.12
N PRO A 11 26.39 -17.01 -68.98
CA PRO A 11 25.09 -16.52 -68.68
C PRO A 11 25.19 -15.25 -67.79
N LYS A 12 24.34 -14.30 -68.17
CA LYS A 12 24.12 -12.97 -67.67
C LYS A 12 23.85 -12.96 -66.18
N THR A 13 24.51 -12.05 -65.47
CA THR A 13 24.21 -11.57 -64.13
C THR A 13 22.76 -11.05 -64.05
N GLN A 14 21.89 -11.66 -63.23
CA GLN A 14 20.68 -11.04 -62.75
C GLN A 14 20.93 -10.23 -61.49
N PRO A 15 20.31 -9.06 -61.28
CA PRO A 15 20.59 -8.20 -60.15
C PRO A 15 19.95 -8.69 -58.87
N LEU A 16 20.74 -8.65 -57.78
CA LEU A 16 20.31 -8.79 -56.40
C LEU A 16 19.34 -7.68 -55.97
N ILE A 17 18.07 -7.83 -56.25
CA ILE A 17 16.99 -6.97 -55.72
C ILE A 17 15.95 -7.87 -55.05
N CYS A 18 16.21 -8.34 -53.83
CA CYS A 18 15.16 -8.81 -52.92
C CYS A 18 15.58 -8.97 -51.46
N ALA A 19 16.79 -8.63 -51.03
CA ALA A 19 17.21 -8.82 -49.64
C ALA A 19 16.91 -7.61 -48.71
N ARG A 20 16.70 -6.39 -49.25
CA ARG A 20 16.43 -5.20 -48.42
C ARG A 20 14.98 -5.03 -47.97
N SER A 21 14.03 -5.59 -48.65
CA SER A 21 12.59 -5.44 -48.31
C SER A 21 12.12 -6.36 -47.18
N PHE A 22 12.79 -7.50 -46.99
CA PHE A 22 12.42 -8.44 -45.89
C PHE A 22 12.91 -7.99 -44.52
N ILE A 23 14.09 -7.40 -44.46
CA ILE A 23 14.68 -6.96 -43.17
C ILE A 23 13.97 -5.72 -42.61
N THR A 24 13.48 -4.83 -43.49
CA THR A 24 12.71 -3.65 -43.06
C THR A 24 11.32 -4.00 -42.54
N LYS A 25 10.63 -4.98 -43.13
CA LYS A 25 9.31 -5.43 -42.65
C LYS A 25 9.36 -6.14 -41.32
N HIS A 26 10.38 -6.96 -41.05
CA HIS A 26 10.55 -7.59 -39.73
C HIS A 26 10.96 -6.60 -38.64
N ARG A 27 11.76 -5.58 -38.97
CA ARG A 27 12.10 -4.53 -37.97
C ARG A 27 10.91 -3.63 -37.63
N ALA A 28 10.03 -3.35 -38.58
CA ALA A 28 8.78 -2.62 -38.30
C ALA A 28 7.80 -3.44 -37.47
N SER A 29 7.66 -4.74 -37.74
CA SER A 29 6.82 -5.66 -36.95
C SER A 29 7.34 -5.87 -35.52
N LEU A 30 8.65 -5.98 -35.32
CA LEU A 30 9.28 -6.09 -33.99
C LEU A 30 9.16 -4.78 -33.19
N ARG A 31 9.24 -3.62 -33.86
CA ARG A 31 9.02 -2.32 -33.20
C ARG A 31 7.56 -2.10 -32.83
N ALA A 32 6.61 -2.51 -33.68
CA ALA A 32 5.18 -2.47 -33.39
C ALA A 32 4.82 -3.42 -32.24
N LEU A 33 5.37 -4.64 -32.22
CA LEU A 33 5.17 -5.59 -31.13
C LEU A 33 5.79 -5.10 -29.80
N ALA A 34 6.98 -4.51 -29.83
CA ALA A 34 7.60 -3.90 -28.66
C ALA A 34 6.82 -2.68 -28.15
N LEU A 35 6.26 -1.87 -29.07
CA LEU A 35 5.38 -0.74 -28.70
C LEU A 35 4.06 -1.22 -28.10
N CYS A 36 3.43 -2.27 -28.67
CA CYS A 36 2.21 -2.87 -28.12
C CYS A 36 2.45 -3.53 -26.76
N LEU A 37 3.58 -4.21 -26.55
CA LEU A 37 3.96 -4.78 -25.25
C LEU A 37 4.28 -3.69 -24.22
N GLY A 38 4.93 -2.60 -24.62
CA GLY A 38 5.18 -1.45 -23.76
C GLY A 38 3.91 -0.71 -23.35
N VAL A 39 2.95 -0.54 -24.27
CA VAL A 39 1.64 0.06 -23.99
C VAL A 39 0.76 -0.86 -23.16
N MET A 40 0.86 -2.18 -23.34
CA MET A 40 0.12 -3.15 -22.53
C MET A 40 0.66 -3.22 -21.09
N GLN A 41 1.95 -2.99 -20.84
CA GLN A 41 2.48 -2.84 -19.49
C GLN A 41 2.04 -1.54 -18.80
N MET A 42 1.76 -0.47 -19.54
CA MET A 42 1.21 0.78 -18.99
C MET A 42 -0.28 0.70 -18.64
N LEU A 43 -0.99 -0.35 -19.10
CA LEU A 43 -2.41 -0.58 -18.84
C LEU A 43 -2.67 -1.57 -17.69
N LEU A 44 -1.64 -2.15 -17.09
CA LEU A 44 -1.82 -2.91 -15.86
C LEU A 44 -2.12 -1.90 -14.75
N PRO A 45 -3.29 -1.98 -14.10
CA PRO A 45 -3.56 -1.15 -12.95
C PRO A 45 -2.45 -1.41 -11.93
N SER A 46 -1.77 -0.36 -11.48
CA SER A 46 -0.87 -0.46 -10.34
C SER A 46 -1.66 -1.14 -9.22
N PRO A 47 -1.11 -2.17 -8.56
CA PRO A 47 -1.77 -2.74 -7.40
C PRO A 47 -2.07 -1.60 -6.42
N ALA A 48 -3.25 -1.64 -5.81
CA ALA A 48 -3.61 -0.69 -4.77
C ALA A 48 -2.45 -0.61 -3.78
N ALA A 49 -1.84 0.54 -3.68
CA ALA A 49 -0.92 0.85 -2.61
C ALA A 49 -1.76 1.37 -1.45
N ALA A 50 -1.40 1.07 -0.26
CA ALA A 50 -1.83 1.68 0.99
C ALA A 50 -1.60 3.21 0.97
N TRP A 51 -1.72 3.90 2.13
CA TRP A 51 -1.11 5.23 2.16
C TRP A 51 0.21 5.21 1.40
N ASP A 52 0.46 6.20 0.60
CA ASP A 52 1.72 6.22 -0.13
C ASP A 52 2.94 6.37 0.81
N GLU A 53 4.14 6.35 0.26
CA GLU A 53 5.38 6.56 1.01
C GLU A 53 5.27 7.74 1.99
N THR A 54 4.63 8.85 1.58
CA THR A 54 4.47 10.05 2.41
C THR A 54 3.62 9.76 3.65
N GLY A 55 2.48 9.09 3.48
CA GLY A 55 1.57 8.77 4.58
C GLY A 55 2.20 7.82 5.59
N HIS A 56 2.79 6.70 5.15
CA HIS A 56 3.45 5.76 6.05
C HIS A 56 4.63 6.38 6.81
N ARG A 57 5.43 7.21 6.15
CA ARG A 57 6.51 7.95 6.82
C ARG A 57 5.99 8.95 7.84
N LEU A 58 4.86 9.58 7.57
CA LEU A 58 4.24 10.52 8.51
C LEU A 58 3.70 9.82 9.75
N SER A 59 2.97 8.70 9.64
CA SER A 59 2.49 7.94 10.80
C SER A 59 3.64 7.47 11.70
N ALA A 60 4.73 6.95 11.11
CA ALA A 60 5.93 6.58 11.85
C ALA A 60 6.61 7.78 12.53
N SER A 61 6.64 8.94 11.87
CA SER A 61 7.19 10.18 12.45
C SER A 61 6.36 10.70 13.62
N VAL A 62 5.03 10.58 13.54
CA VAL A 62 4.13 10.89 14.65
C VAL A 62 4.40 9.93 15.82
N ALA A 63 4.46 8.62 15.55
CA ALA A 63 4.76 7.62 16.57
C ALA A 63 6.06 7.95 17.33
N LEU A 64 7.14 8.21 16.57
CA LEU A 64 8.45 8.52 17.15
C LEU A 64 8.41 9.69 18.14
N ARG A 65 7.56 10.69 17.92
CA ARG A 65 7.43 11.85 18.81
C ARG A 65 6.89 11.50 20.20
N TYR A 66 6.07 10.46 20.30
CA TYR A 66 5.44 10.02 21.54
C TYR A 66 6.18 8.86 22.23
N LEU A 67 7.13 8.22 21.54
CA LEU A 67 7.92 7.14 22.10
C LEU A 67 8.96 7.66 23.09
N ASN A 68 9.12 6.96 24.23
CA ASN A 68 10.24 7.18 25.13
C ASN A 68 11.55 6.67 24.50
N PHE A 69 12.67 7.11 25.08
CA PHE A 69 14.01 6.81 24.55
C PHE A 69 14.33 5.31 24.54
N ASP A 70 13.91 4.57 25.56
CA ASP A 70 14.18 3.14 25.65
C ASP A 70 13.46 2.35 24.55
N THR A 71 12.18 2.66 24.30
CA THR A 71 11.43 2.07 23.20
C THR A 71 12.02 2.44 21.83
N GLN A 72 12.45 3.69 21.63
CA GLN A 72 13.12 4.11 20.40
C GLN A 72 14.39 3.27 20.12
N ARG A 73 15.18 3.03 21.17
CA ARG A 73 16.40 2.21 21.08
C ARG A 73 16.07 0.75 20.77
N GLU A 74 15.05 0.20 21.43
CA GLU A 74 14.57 -1.18 21.17
C GLU A 74 14.14 -1.35 19.72
N LEU A 75 13.31 -0.45 19.20
CA LEU A 75 12.87 -0.49 17.80
C LEU A 75 14.04 -0.45 16.82
N LEU A 76 15.05 0.41 17.08
CA LEU A 76 16.24 0.48 16.24
C LEU A 76 17.04 -0.82 16.30
N THR A 77 17.26 -1.36 17.49
CA THR A 77 18.02 -2.60 17.72
C THR A 77 17.34 -3.76 17.00
N LEU A 78 16.03 -3.83 17.08
CA LEU A 78 15.25 -4.85 16.39
C LEU A 78 15.30 -4.67 14.87
N LEU A 79 15.12 -3.46 14.38
CA LEU A 79 15.17 -3.17 12.94
C LEU A 79 16.53 -3.55 12.31
N GLN A 80 17.62 -3.41 13.08
CA GLN A 80 18.97 -3.83 12.65
C GLN A 80 19.08 -5.34 12.38
N GLN A 81 18.16 -6.16 12.93
CA GLN A 81 18.08 -7.60 12.64
C GLN A 81 17.31 -7.93 11.36
N HIS A 82 16.75 -6.93 10.68
CA HIS A 82 16.00 -7.16 9.45
C HIS A 82 16.89 -7.79 8.36
N PRO A 83 16.45 -8.91 7.70
CA PRO A 83 17.30 -9.64 6.75
C PRO A 83 17.81 -8.80 5.57
N ARG A 84 17.13 -7.70 5.28
CA ARG A 84 17.48 -6.79 4.21
C ARG A 84 17.87 -5.39 4.74
N TYR A 85 18.34 -5.32 6.01
CA TYR A 85 18.65 -4.05 6.65
C TYR A 85 19.65 -3.21 5.85
N GLN A 86 20.76 -3.82 5.42
CA GLN A 86 21.75 -3.10 4.64
C GLN A 86 21.18 -2.59 3.30
N GLN A 87 20.52 -3.46 2.55
CA GLN A 87 20.08 -3.17 1.17
C GLN A 87 18.89 -2.20 1.09
N ASP A 88 17.92 -2.33 2.00
CA ASP A 88 16.65 -1.62 1.90
C ASP A 88 16.55 -0.44 2.86
N PHE A 89 17.48 -0.34 3.82
CA PHE A 89 17.52 0.76 4.78
C PHE A 89 18.82 1.56 4.63
N ILE A 90 19.97 0.98 4.90
CA ILE A 90 21.23 1.73 4.92
C ILE A 90 21.61 2.24 3.52
N ASP A 91 21.60 1.36 2.50
CA ASP A 91 21.95 1.73 1.12
C ASP A 91 20.90 2.65 0.46
N LYS A 92 19.72 2.79 1.07
CA LYS A 92 18.63 3.67 0.61
C LYS A 92 18.55 4.97 1.39
N MET A 93 19.35 5.13 2.43
CA MET A 93 19.36 6.37 3.21
C MET A 93 19.85 7.52 2.34
N PRO A 94 19.12 8.65 2.30
CA PRO A 94 19.58 9.85 1.60
C PRO A 94 20.94 10.31 2.12
N SER A 95 21.82 10.73 1.22
CA SER A 95 23.20 11.10 1.55
C SER A 95 23.30 12.21 2.61
N GLU A 96 22.32 13.13 2.62
CA GLU A 96 22.22 14.20 3.61
C GLU A 96 21.83 13.72 5.03
N LEU A 97 21.41 12.45 5.17
CA LEU A 97 21.08 11.84 6.45
C LEU A 97 22.19 10.94 6.99
N VAL A 98 23.17 10.55 6.20
CA VAL A 98 24.25 9.64 6.61
C VAL A 98 25.05 10.23 7.78
N ASP A 99 25.32 11.53 7.75
CA ASP A 99 26.02 12.25 8.82
C ASP A 99 25.07 13.13 9.68
N ALA A 100 23.75 12.90 9.57
CA ALA A 100 22.77 13.65 10.35
C ALA A 100 22.72 13.17 11.80
N PRO A 101 22.20 13.99 12.72
CA PRO A 101 21.96 13.56 14.12
C PRO A 101 21.17 12.24 14.19
N PRO A 102 21.45 11.39 15.19
CA PRO A 102 20.83 10.06 15.34
C PRO A 102 19.30 10.08 15.29
N GLU A 103 18.66 11.13 15.83
CA GLU A 103 17.22 11.28 15.85
C GLU A 103 16.63 11.43 14.42
N ARG A 104 17.34 12.11 13.54
CA ARG A 104 16.95 12.25 12.14
C ARG A 104 17.14 10.96 11.35
N GLN A 105 18.22 10.23 11.63
CA GLN A 105 18.46 8.90 11.05
C GLN A 105 17.38 7.92 11.49
N LEU A 106 17.06 7.88 12.80
CA LEU A 106 16.02 7.03 13.37
C LEU A 106 14.65 7.34 12.76
N SER A 107 14.30 8.63 12.64
CA SER A 107 13.04 9.04 11.98
C SER A 107 12.96 8.54 10.55
N TRP A 108 14.04 8.61 9.80
CA TRP A 108 14.09 8.08 8.44
C TRP A 108 13.96 6.56 8.42
N LEU A 109 14.69 5.85 9.28
CA LEU A 109 14.69 4.38 9.37
C LEU A 109 13.31 3.83 9.72
N LEU A 110 12.62 4.40 10.70
CA LEU A 110 11.26 3.99 11.06
C LEU A 110 10.26 4.34 9.95
N GLY A 111 10.42 5.49 9.30
CA GLY A 111 9.62 5.84 8.12
C GLY A 111 9.85 4.88 6.96
N GLN A 112 11.09 4.45 6.73
CA GLN A 112 11.42 3.43 5.74
C GLN A 112 10.82 2.07 6.10
N ALA A 113 10.86 1.68 7.38
CA ALA A 113 10.26 0.45 7.89
C ALA A 113 8.73 0.45 7.69
N ALA A 114 8.07 1.56 7.98
CA ALA A 114 6.63 1.71 7.74
C ALA A 114 6.23 1.61 6.27
N TYR A 115 7.10 2.02 5.35
CA TYR A 115 6.84 1.91 3.90
C TYR A 115 7.38 0.62 3.27
N TRP A 116 8.21 -0.14 3.97
CA TRP A 116 8.91 -1.31 3.43
C TRP A 116 7.99 -2.42 2.87
N PRO A 117 6.80 -2.75 3.44
CA PRO A 117 5.89 -3.73 2.85
C PRO A 117 5.44 -3.38 1.42
N ASP A 118 5.28 -2.11 1.09
CA ASP A 118 5.00 -1.66 -0.28
C ASP A 118 6.22 -1.79 -1.19
N ILE A 119 7.42 -1.52 -0.68
CA ILE A 119 8.67 -1.73 -1.42
C ILE A 119 8.81 -3.22 -1.80
N ALA A 120 8.41 -4.13 -0.91
CA ALA A 120 8.49 -5.57 -1.13
C ALA A 120 7.65 -6.06 -2.32
N ARG A 121 6.59 -5.34 -2.71
CA ARG A 121 5.80 -5.63 -3.92
C ARG A 121 6.63 -5.54 -5.20
N GLY A 122 7.67 -4.70 -5.22
CA GLY A 122 8.58 -4.49 -6.34
C GLY A 122 9.79 -5.43 -6.39
N PHE A 123 9.93 -6.34 -5.44
CA PHE A 123 11.06 -7.27 -5.40
C PHE A 123 10.99 -8.29 -6.55
N ASN A 124 12.12 -8.96 -6.82
CA ASN A 124 12.14 -10.11 -7.73
C ASN A 124 11.23 -11.24 -7.21
N ASP A 125 10.89 -12.21 -8.06
CA ASP A 125 9.86 -13.20 -7.77
C ASP A 125 10.09 -13.94 -6.45
N SER A 126 11.32 -14.38 -6.15
CA SER A 126 11.59 -15.16 -4.94
C SER A 126 11.51 -14.31 -3.65
N GLU A 127 11.99 -13.07 -3.69
CA GLU A 127 11.90 -12.15 -2.55
C GLU A 127 10.48 -11.60 -2.38
N ARG A 128 9.76 -11.40 -3.50
CA ARG A 128 8.36 -11.00 -3.47
C ARG A 128 7.47 -12.08 -2.88
N GLU A 129 7.65 -13.35 -3.24
CA GLU A 129 6.95 -14.48 -2.63
C GLU A 129 7.20 -14.55 -1.12
N LYS A 130 8.40 -14.25 -0.68
CA LYS A 130 8.80 -14.27 0.72
C LYS A 130 8.23 -13.13 1.55
N TYR A 131 8.14 -11.92 1.00
CA TYR A 131 7.88 -10.71 1.78
C TYR A 131 6.62 -9.94 1.40
N SER A 132 6.06 -10.12 0.20
CA SER A 132 4.88 -9.39 -0.23
C SER A 132 3.60 -10.13 0.09
N ARG A 133 2.65 -9.46 0.73
CA ARG A 133 1.34 -9.99 1.13
C ARG A 133 0.24 -9.03 0.70
N PRO A 134 -0.16 -9.04 -0.58
CA PRO A 134 -1.09 -8.03 -1.11
C PRO A 134 -2.44 -7.97 -0.41
N SER A 135 -2.96 -9.09 0.09
CA SER A 135 -4.24 -9.13 0.78
C SER A 135 -4.21 -8.55 2.20
N TRP A 136 -3.02 -8.43 2.82
CA TRP A 136 -2.90 -7.94 4.18
C TRP A 136 -3.23 -6.44 4.33
N HIS A 137 -3.15 -5.69 3.25
CA HIS A 137 -3.27 -4.23 3.28
C HIS A 137 -4.70 -3.73 3.47
N TYR A 138 -5.74 -4.56 3.27
CA TYR A 138 -7.14 -4.12 3.24
C TYR A 138 -8.11 -5.22 3.67
N ILE A 139 -9.39 -4.87 3.78
CA ILE A 139 -10.50 -5.79 3.97
C ILE A 139 -11.72 -5.33 3.17
N ASP A 140 -12.01 -6.01 2.07
CA ASP A 140 -13.13 -5.67 1.18
C ASP A 140 -14.46 -6.38 1.57
N GLY A 141 -14.37 -7.56 2.15
CA GLY A 141 -15.51 -8.39 2.51
C GLY A 141 -16.24 -9.06 1.33
N ALA A 142 -17.22 -9.88 1.66
CA ALA A 142 -18.06 -10.57 0.69
C ALA A 142 -19.25 -9.71 0.25
N TRP A 143 -19.69 -9.88 -1.02
CA TRP A 143 -20.82 -9.16 -1.57
C TRP A 143 -22.13 -9.75 -1.15
N LEU A 144 -23.03 -8.93 -0.62
CA LEU A 144 -24.39 -9.27 -0.28
C LEU A 144 -25.32 -8.67 -1.36
N ARG A 145 -25.53 -9.40 -2.45
CA ARG A 145 -26.36 -8.94 -3.59
C ARG A 145 -27.79 -8.50 -3.19
N ASP A 146 -28.37 -9.18 -2.21
CA ASP A 146 -29.70 -8.82 -1.71
C ASP A 146 -29.70 -7.47 -0.96
N SER A 147 -28.62 -7.16 -0.25
CA SER A 147 -28.44 -5.84 0.34
C SER A 147 -28.29 -4.74 -0.70
N ALA A 148 -27.60 -5.01 -1.82
CA ALA A 148 -27.49 -4.08 -2.94
C ALA A 148 -28.86 -3.75 -3.55
N LYS A 149 -29.73 -4.75 -3.74
CA LYS A 149 -31.09 -4.54 -4.27
C LYS A 149 -31.94 -3.68 -3.33
N VAL A 150 -31.87 -3.91 -2.05
CA VAL A 150 -32.59 -3.12 -1.03
C VAL A 150 -32.15 -1.66 -1.03
N GLN A 151 -30.86 -1.41 -1.30
CA GLN A 151 -30.28 -0.07 -1.35
C GLN A 151 -30.28 0.57 -2.75
N GLY A 152 -31.03 0.00 -3.71
CA GLY A 152 -31.17 0.56 -5.06
C GLY A 152 -29.99 0.20 -5.98
N ASN A 153 -29.43 -0.99 -5.85
CA ASN A 153 -28.33 -1.55 -6.64
C ASN A 153 -26.97 -0.86 -6.49
N VAL A 154 -26.85 0.19 -5.69
CA VAL A 154 -25.59 0.87 -5.36
C VAL A 154 -25.47 0.99 -3.85
N TYR A 155 -24.43 0.39 -3.28
CA TYR A 155 -24.17 0.51 -1.83
C TYR A 155 -22.68 0.34 -1.50
N VAL A 156 -22.28 0.88 -0.36
CA VAL A 156 -20.92 0.69 0.15
C VAL A 156 -20.89 -0.58 1.01
N ASN A 157 -20.10 -1.55 0.57
CA ASN A 157 -19.91 -2.79 1.30
C ASN A 157 -18.91 -2.56 2.44
N ARG A 158 -19.38 -2.75 3.64
CA ARG A 158 -18.59 -2.72 4.86
C ARG A 158 -18.61 -4.13 5.45
N PRO A 159 -17.51 -4.89 5.37
CA PRO A 159 -17.45 -6.21 5.95
C PRO A 159 -17.88 -6.18 7.42
N PRO A 160 -18.49 -7.24 7.94
CA PRO A 160 -18.77 -7.33 9.37
C PRO A 160 -17.47 -7.24 10.18
N ALA A 161 -17.59 -6.85 11.44
CA ALA A 161 -16.46 -6.86 12.35
C ALA A 161 -15.90 -8.29 12.49
N PRO A 162 -14.58 -8.44 12.75
CA PRO A 162 -13.94 -9.75 12.87
C PRO A 162 -14.59 -10.70 13.86
N GLU A 163 -15.20 -10.20 14.94
CA GLU A 163 -15.94 -10.99 15.93
C GLU A 163 -17.13 -11.75 15.30
N ILE A 164 -17.79 -11.11 14.32
CA ILE A 164 -18.93 -11.68 13.59
C ILE A 164 -18.44 -12.72 12.57
N LEU A 165 -17.21 -12.60 12.11
CA LEU A 165 -16.56 -13.56 11.21
C LEU A 165 -16.04 -14.80 11.95
N GLY A 166 -16.25 -14.89 13.26
CA GLY A 166 -15.75 -15.98 14.11
C GLY A 166 -14.25 -15.90 14.38
N LEU A 167 -13.62 -14.79 14.07
CA LEU A 167 -12.20 -14.55 14.33
C LEU A 167 -11.95 -13.97 15.73
N ALA A 168 -13.00 -13.47 16.41
CA ALA A 168 -12.92 -12.99 17.77
C ALA A 168 -12.53 -14.11 18.73
N GLY A 169 -11.39 -13.95 19.38
CA GLY A 169 -10.86 -14.90 20.37
C GLY A 169 -10.10 -16.08 19.80
N SER A 170 -10.00 -16.24 18.48
CA SER A 170 -9.10 -17.21 17.84
C SER A 170 -7.81 -16.51 17.48
N ALA A 171 -6.73 -16.80 18.19
CA ALA A 171 -5.42 -16.28 17.86
C ALA A 171 -5.03 -16.68 16.43
N ILE A 172 -4.68 -15.72 15.59
CA ILE A 172 -4.07 -15.98 14.28
C ILE A 172 -2.63 -16.43 14.53
N THR A 173 -2.39 -17.73 14.47
CA THR A 173 -1.08 -18.33 14.80
C THR A 173 -0.28 -18.69 13.56
N SER A 174 -0.88 -18.64 12.39
CA SER A 174 -0.28 -19.03 11.12
C SER A 174 -0.39 -17.88 10.12
N GLU A 175 0.68 -17.64 9.35
CA GLU A 175 0.68 -16.70 8.24
C GLU A 175 -0.43 -16.99 7.20
N ARG A 176 -0.82 -18.25 7.04
CA ARG A 176 -1.88 -18.68 6.12
C ARG A 176 -3.27 -18.20 6.53
N ASP A 177 -3.48 -17.97 7.81
CA ASP A 177 -4.75 -17.51 8.37
C ASP A 177 -4.85 -15.99 8.36
N ALA A 178 -3.74 -15.29 8.11
CA ALA A 178 -3.67 -13.85 7.92
C ALA A 178 -3.97 -13.51 6.46
N ASP A 179 -5.22 -13.13 6.16
CA ASP A 179 -5.72 -12.88 4.81
C ASP A 179 -6.24 -11.45 4.56
N ASN A 180 -6.25 -10.61 5.59
CA ASN A 180 -6.69 -9.21 5.53
C ASN A 180 -5.95 -8.37 6.59
N VAL A 181 -6.18 -7.04 6.59
CA VAL A 181 -5.47 -6.10 7.47
C VAL A 181 -5.63 -6.41 8.96
N VAL A 182 -6.79 -6.89 9.39
CA VAL A 182 -7.07 -7.20 10.81
C VAL A 182 -6.34 -8.48 11.24
N THR A 183 -6.49 -9.55 10.46
CA THR A 183 -5.83 -10.83 10.75
C THR A 183 -4.32 -10.74 10.59
N ALA A 184 -3.82 -9.92 9.68
CA ALA A 184 -2.40 -9.64 9.52
C ALA A 184 -1.83 -8.83 10.69
N LEU A 185 -2.58 -7.86 11.23
CA LEU A 185 -2.21 -7.16 12.46
C LEU A 185 -2.10 -8.14 13.64
N ASP A 186 -3.12 -8.98 13.85
CA ASP A 186 -3.11 -9.97 14.93
C ASP A 186 -1.90 -10.92 14.82
N TYR A 187 -1.59 -11.38 13.60
CA TYR A 187 -0.45 -12.25 13.34
C TYR A 187 0.90 -11.56 13.64
N ASN A 188 1.13 -10.36 13.05
CA ASN A 188 2.42 -9.70 13.15
C ASN A 188 2.68 -9.10 14.54
N THR A 189 1.66 -8.62 15.23
CA THR A 189 1.79 -8.12 16.60
C THR A 189 2.19 -9.24 17.58
N ARG A 190 1.66 -10.46 17.41
CA ARG A 190 2.08 -11.62 18.20
C ARG A 190 3.54 -12.00 17.99
N ILE A 191 4.01 -11.99 16.74
CA ILE A 191 5.43 -12.27 16.44
C ILE A 191 6.30 -11.18 17.06
N LEU A 192 5.91 -9.93 16.88
CA LEU A 192 6.69 -8.78 17.34
C LEU A 192 6.83 -8.74 18.88
N ALA A 193 5.74 -9.05 19.59
CA ALA A 193 5.71 -9.06 21.06
C ALA A 193 6.36 -10.32 21.69
N ASN A 194 6.60 -11.38 20.91
CA ASN A 194 7.22 -12.61 21.40
C ASN A 194 8.75 -12.47 21.40
N ASP A 195 9.36 -12.29 22.56
CA ASP A 195 10.81 -12.15 22.74
C ASP A 195 11.61 -13.44 22.48
N GLU A 196 10.95 -14.60 22.49
CA GLU A 196 11.55 -15.88 22.11
C GLU A 196 11.53 -16.13 20.59
N ALA A 197 10.80 -15.32 19.81
CA ALA A 197 10.76 -15.45 18.37
C ALA A 197 12.09 -15.01 17.71
N ASP A 198 12.39 -15.58 16.54
CA ASP A 198 13.57 -15.21 15.77
C ASP A 198 13.64 -13.71 15.50
N ALA A 199 14.76 -13.08 15.80
CA ALA A 199 14.93 -11.64 15.72
C ALA A 199 14.72 -11.08 14.31
N ALA A 200 15.08 -11.84 13.27
CA ALA A 200 14.85 -11.42 11.89
C ALA A 200 13.35 -11.48 11.53
N GLN A 201 12.62 -12.46 12.06
CA GLN A 201 11.16 -12.53 11.90
C GLN A 201 10.48 -11.37 12.64
N ARG A 202 10.90 -11.07 13.86
CA ARG A 202 10.40 -9.91 14.62
C ARG A 202 10.68 -8.59 13.90
N ALA A 203 11.85 -8.43 13.29
CA ALA A 203 12.18 -7.24 12.51
C ALA A 203 11.30 -7.07 11.25
N VAL A 204 10.96 -8.15 10.57
CA VAL A 204 9.99 -8.12 9.46
C VAL A 204 8.58 -7.81 9.98
N ALA A 205 8.18 -8.43 11.10
CA ALA A 205 6.89 -8.15 11.74
C ALA A 205 6.78 -6.69 12.19
N LEU A 206 7.89 -6.07 12.66
CA LEU A 206 7.92 -4.63 12.96
C LEU A 206 7.56 -3.78 11.74
N CYS A 207 8.12 -4.09 10.56
CA CYS A 207 7.77 -3.38 9.34
C CYS A 207 6.28 -3.52 9.01
N TRP A 208 5.73 -4.73 9.14
CA TRP A 208 4.30 -4.98 8.92
C TRP A 208 3.41 -4.26 9.94
N VAL A 209 3.74 -4.26 11.23
CA VAL A 209 2.95 -3.56 12.25
C VAL A 209 2.92 -2.05 11.99
N LEU A 210 4.10 -1.45 11.71
CA LEU A 210 4.19 -0.04 11.35
C LEU A 210 3.32 0.31 10.13
N HIS A 211 3.29 -0.56 9.14
CA HIS A 211 2.55 -0.37 7.90
C HIS A 211 1.04 -0.56 8.09
N LEU A 212 0.63 -1.70 8.64
CA LEU A 212 -0.76 -2.11 8.74
C LEU A 212 -1.57 -1.22 9.69
N ILE A 213 -0.95 -0.67 10.74
CA ILE A 213 -1.62 0.34 11.57
C ILE A 213 -1.87 1.60 10.75
N GLY A 214 -0.98 1.97 9.83
CA GLY A 214 -1.27 3.01 8.85
C GLY A 214 -2.47 2.63 7.97
N ASP A 215 -2.45 1.44 7.39
CA ASP A 215 -3.44 0.97 6.43
C ASP A 215 -4.86 0.89 6.99
N ILE A 216 -5.03 0.35 8.20
CA ILE A 216 -6.35 0.24 8.82
C ILE A 216 -6.99 1.61 9.10
N HIS A 217 -6.19 2.69 9.08
CA HIS A 217 -6.65 4.06 9.22
C HIS A 217 -6.97 4.72 7.87
N GLN A 218 -6.70 4.09 6.73
CA GLN A 218 -7.10 4.56 5.41
C GLN A 218 -8.53 4.08 5.11
N PRO A 219 -9.51 4.99 4.92
CA PRO A 219 -10.91 4.57 4.79
C PRO A 219 -11.16 3.56 3.67
N LEU A 220 -10.53 3.74 2.50
CA LEU A 220 -10.70 2.85 1.35
C LEU A 220 -10.05 1.47 1.51
N HIS A 221 -9.31 1.24 2.61
CA HIS A 221 -8.82 -0.09 3.00
C HIS A 221 -9.81 -0.87 3.87
N SER A 222 -10.91 -0.24 4.27
CA SER A 222 -11.90 -0.81 5.21
C SER A 222 -13.19 -1.27 4.55
N GLY A 223 -13.36 -1.05 3.25
CA GLY A 223 -14.56 -1.43 2.50
C GLY A 223 -14.49 -0.96 1.05
N SER A 224 -15.51 -1.32 0.28
CA SER A 224 -15.61 -1.01 -1.14
C SER A 224 -17.04 -0.73 -1.58
N LEU A 225 -17.23 -0.14 -2.76
CA LEU A 225 -18.53 0.16 -3.33
C LEU A 225 -18.94 -0.95 -4.30
N TYR A 226 -20.18 -1.38 -4.18
CA TYR A 226 -20.86 -2.26 -5.13
C TYR A 226 -21.84 -1.45 -5.99
N SER A 227 -21.89 -1.77 -7.27
CA SER A 227 -22.92 -1.32 -8.20
C SER A 227 -23.28 -2.48 -9.11
N ALA A 228 -24.57 -2.74 -9.35
CA ALA A 228 -25.02 -3.90 -10.09
C ALA A 228 -24.47 -3.93 -11.54
N GLU A 229 -24.46 -2.78 -12.19
CA GLU A 229 -24.05 -2.66 -13.60
C GLU A 229 -22.56 -2.27 -13.75
N LEU A 230 -22.07 -1.33 -12.92
CA LEU A 230 -20.73 -0.77 -13.09
C LEU A 230 -19.65 -1.54 -12.35
N PHE A 231 -19.94 -2.00 -11.13
CA PHE A 231 -18.99 -2.60 -10.21
C PHE A 231 -19.56 -3.89 -9.60
N ALA A 232 -19.97 -4.83 -10.43
CA ALA A 232 -20.61 -6.07 -10.02
C ALA A 232 -19.70 -6.99 -9.17
N THR A 233 -18.41 -6.80 -9.20
CA THR A 233 -17.40 -7.46 -8.34
C THR A 233 -16.76 -6.50 -7.33
N GLY A 234 -17.29 -5.29 -7.22
CA GLY A 234 -16.78 -4.23 -6.38
C GLY A 234 -15.89 -3.23 -7.10
N ASP A 235 -15.83 -2.03 -6.56
CA ASP A 235 -14.96 -0.97 -7.05
C ASP A 235 -13.50 -1.13 -6.55
N ARG A 236 -13.23 -2.18 -5.77
CA ARG A 236 -11.89 -2.48 -5.22
C ARG A 236 -11.37 -1.33 -4.35
N GLY A 237 -12.19 -0.87 -3.42
CA GLY A 237 -11.83 0.26 -2.55
C GLY A 237 -11.52 1.53 -3.34
N GLY A 238 -12.33 1.89 -4.34
CA GLY A 238 -12.14 3.10 -5.15
C GLY A 238 -11.17 2.96 -6.32
N ASN A 239 -10.49 1.83 -6.49
CA ASN A 239 -9.54 1.65 -7.60
C ASN A 239 -10.20 1.64 -8.98
N ALA A 240 -11.47 1.24 -9.07
CA ALA A 240 -12.21 1.23 -10.33
C ALA A 240 -12.85 2.59 -10.67
N ILE A 241 -12.84 3.56 -9.77
CA ILE A 241 -13.39 4.90 -9.97
C ILE A 241 -12.30 5.84 -10.46
N ARG A 242 -12.36 6.23 -11.72
CA ARG A 242 -11.38 7.14 -12.32
C ARG A 242 -11.55 8.57 -11.85
N ILE A 243 -10.42 9.20 -11.50
CA ILE A 243 -10.29 10.62 -11.15
C ILE A 243 -9.16 11.20 -12.03
N GLY A 244 -9.52 11.86 -13.14
CA GLY A 244 -8.54 12.30 -14.13
C GLY A 244 -7.70 11.13 -14.68
N GLU A 245 -6.38 11.24 -14.57
CA GLU A 245 -5.43 10.21 -14.96
C GLU A 245 -5.17 9.16 -13.84
N SER A 246 -5.82 9.31 -12.70
CA SER A 246 -5.67 8.44 -11.52
C SER A 246 -6.97 7.71 -11.19
N ASN A 247 -7.10 7.21 -9.98
CA ASN A 247 -8.32 6.65 -9.42
C ASN A 247 -8.54 7.17 -7.99
N LEU A 248 -9.76 6.96 -7.46
CA LEU A 248 -10.16 7.47 -6.16
C LEU A 248 -9.24 6.96 -5.03
N HIS A 249 -8.92 5.66 -5.03
CA HIS A 249 -8.01 5.06 -4.05
C HIS A 249 -6.65 5.77 -4.02
N SER A 250 -6.01 5.85 -5.18
CA SER A 250 -4.69 6.48 -5.29
C SER A 250 -4.69 7.99 -4.99
N VAL A 251 -5.83 8.67 -5.14
CA VAL A 251 -5.96 10.07 -4.72
C VAL A 251 -5.96 10.17 -3.20
N TRP A 252 -6.70 9.29 -2.52
CA TRP A 252 -6.71 9.21 -1.06
C TRP A 252 -5.34 8.82 -0.49
N ASP A 253 -4.67 7.81 -1.07
CA ASP A 253 -3.33 7.40 -0.63
C ASP A 253 -2.32 8.54 -0.65
N ARG A 254 -2.48 9.44 -1.61
CA ARG A 254 -1.61 10.62 -1.80
C ARG A 254 -2.13 11.90 -1.18
N ALA A 255 -3.18 11.85 -0.36
CA ALA A 255 -3.81 13.04 0.21
C ALA A 255 -2.81 13.98 0.92
N MET A 256 -1.78 13.42 1.56
CA MET A 256 -0.77 14.21 2.26
C MET A 256 0.38 14.70 1.37
N ARG A 257 0.43 14.34 0.09
CA ARG A 257 1.40 14.92 -0.84
C ARG A 257 1.09 16.39 -1.06
N GLY A 258 2.00 17.24 -0.68
CA GLY A 258 1.83 18.68 -0.84
C GLY A 258 0.87 19.33 0.16
N ALA A 259 0.42 18.60 1.18
CA ALA A 259 -0.34 19.17 2.28
C ALA A 259 0.41 20.36 2.91
N ASP A 260 -0.33 21.41 3.19
CA ASP A 260 0.23 22.63 3.76
C ASP A 260 0.66 22.45 5.23
N ARG A 261 1.23 23.53 5.81
CA ARG A 261 1.70 23.48 7.20
C ARG A 261 0.56 23.25 8.20
N GLN A 262 -0.63 23.78 7.94
CA GLN A 262 -1.78 23.63 8.83
C GLN A 262 -2.27 22.19 8.84
N SER A 263 -2.47 21.57 7.68
CA SER A 263 -2.85 20.16 7.57
C SER A 263 -1.83 19.24 8.25
N ARG A 264 -0.53 19.53 8.11
CA ARG A 264 0.52 18.78 8.83
C ARG A 264 0.50 19.00 10.34
N SER A 265 0.03 20.14 10.82
CA SER A 265 -0.09 20.39 12.27
C SER A 265 -1.19 19.55 12.92
N LEU A 266 -2.23 19.18 12.18
CA LEU A 266 -3.31 18.30 12.65
C LEU A 266 -2.82 16.89 12.98
N LEU A 267 -1.76 16.40 12.30
CA LEU A 267 -1.14 15.12 12.61
C LEU A 267 -0.73 14.96 14.08
N TYR A 268 -0.49 16.06 14.78
CA TYR A 268 -0.03 16.07 16.16
C TYR A 268 -1.09 16.56 17.15
N ALA A 269 -2.33 16.73 16.66
CA ALA A 269 -3.43 17.22 17.49
C ALA A 269 -4.10 16.11 18.34
N ALA A 270 -3.94 14.83 17.93
CA ALA A 270 -4.45 13.71 18.71
C ALA A 270 -3.79 13.64 20.08
N THR A 271 -4.57 13.45 21.14
CA THR A 271 -4.10 13.39 22.51
C THR A 271 -4.28 12.00 23.10
N TYR A 272 -3.50 11.68 24.12
CA TYR A 272 -3.62 10.43 24.88
C TYR A 272 -5.01 10.25 25.51
N GLU A 273 -5.66 11.34 25.90
CA GLU A 273 -6.99 11.33 26.52
C GLU A 273 -8.08 10.80 25.58
N ASP A 274 -7.90 11.02 24.27
CA ASP A 274 -8.84 10.57 23.24
C ASP A 274 -8.82 9.05 23.00
N LEU A 275 -7.81 8.33 23.51
CA LEU A 275 -7.56 6.93 23.21
C LEU A 275 -7.64 5.99 24.40
N SER A 276 -7.94 6.48 25.59
CA SER A 276 -7.98 5.67 26.82
C SER A 276 -8.86 4.43 26.67
N GLY A 277 -8.26 3.25 26.82
CA GLY A 277 -8.94 1.95 26.72
C GLY A 277 -9.20 1.44 25.30
N ARG A 278 -8.56 2.03 24.27
CA ARG A 278 -8.74 1.67 22.86
C ARG A 278 -7.43 1.43 22.11
N GLU A 279 -6.38 1.20 22.85
CA GLU A 279 -4.99 1.25 22.36
C GLU A 279 -4.63 0.11 21.41
N SER A 280 -5.36 -1.04 21.52
CA SER A 280 -5.08 -2.24 20.71
C SER A 280 -6.36 -2.86 20.14
N ASP A 281 -7.39 -2.06 19.89
CA ASP A 281 -8.65 -2.54 19.32
C ASP A 281 -8.69 -2.31 17.81
N TRP A 282 -8.14 -3.26 17.04
CA TRP A 282 -8.14 -3.24 15.56
C TRP A 282 -9.56 -3.17 14.98
N THR A 283 -10.54 -3.75 15.67
CA THR A 283 -11.94 -3.79 15.19
C THR A 283 -12.58 -2.41 15.31
N LEU A 284 -12.26 -1.69 16.38
CA LEU A 284 -12.71 -0.31 16.57
C LEU A 284 -12.07 0.61 15.52
N TRP A 285 -10.76 0.49 15.28
CA TRP A 285 -10.05 1.32 14.29
C TRP A 285 -10.58 1.09 12.87
N LEU A 286 -10.92 -0.17 12.57
CA LEU A 286 -11.61 -0.53 11.33
C LEU A 286 -12.99 0.10 11.23
N ALA A 287 -13.78 0.05 12.32
CA ALA A 287 -15.13 0.65 12.36
C ALA A 287 -15.07 2.17 12.13
N GLU A 288 -14.15 2.86 12.79
CA GLU A 288 -13.92 4.29 12.56
C GLU A 288 -13.60 4.63 11.10
N SER A 289 -12.73 3.83 10.45
CA SER A 289 -12.40 4.02 9.03
C SER A 289 -13.60 3.79 8.12
N ARG A 290 -14.46 2.83 8.46
CA ARG A 290 -15.71 2.54 7.73
C ARG A 290 -16.75 3.64 7.85
N GLU A 291 -16.83 4.32 8.97
CA GLU A 291 -17.76 5.43 9.17
C GLU A 291 -17.44 6.61 8.24
N ILE A 292 -16.18 6.75 7.83
CA ILE A 292 -15.72 7.80 6.90
C ILE A 292 -16.10 7.48 5.45
N LEU A 293 -16.31 6.20 5.09
CA LEU A 293 -16.64 5.81 3.72
C LEU A 293 -17.87 6.56 3.20
N VAL A 294 -18.91 6.67 4.03
CA VAL A 294 -20.07 7.52 3.76
C VAL A 294 -20.28 8.37 5.02
N PRO A 295 -20.30 9.68 4.89
CA PRO A 295 -20.53 10.49 3.68
C PRO A 295 -19.28 11.04 2.97
N SER A 296 -18.06 10.85 3.53
CA SER A 296 -16.91 11.66 3.08
C SER A 296 -16.21 11.09 1.84
N VAL A 297 -15.89 9.78 1.82
CA VAL A 297 -15.20 9.18 0.65
C VAL A 297 -16.15 9.03 -0.54
N TYR A 298 -17.24 8.29 -0.33
CA TYR A 298 -18.34 8.16 -1.30
C TYR A 298 -19.43 9.15 -0.93
N ASN A 299 -19.16 10.42 -1.18
CA ASN A 299 -20.10 11.51 -0.86
C ASN A 299 -21.32 11.50 -1.79
N ASP A 300 -22.30 12.34 -1.50
CA ASP A 300 -23.57 12.39 -2.24
C ASP A 300 -23.36 12.68 -3.74
N ALA A 301 -22.39 13.53 -4.10
CA ALA A 301 -22.10 13.85 -5.49
C ALA A 301 -21.57 12.62 -6.26
N LEU A 302 -20.62 11.91 -5.66
CA LEU A 302 -20.04 10.70 -6.25
C LEU A 302 -21.07 9.56 -6.31
N LEU A 303 -21.81 9.33 -5.23
CA LEU A 303 -22.90 8.33 -5.20
C LEU A 303 -24.00 8.66 -6.20
N GLY A 304 -24.35 9.94 -6.36
CA GLY A 304 -25.32 10.41 -7.35
C GLY A 304 -24.87 10.12 -8.79
N ALA A 305 -23.61 10.38 -9.12
CA ALA A 305 -23.04 10.07 -10.43
C ALA A 305 -23.05 8.55 -10.71
N ILE A 306 -22.67 7.74 -9.71
CA ILE A 306 -22.65 6.28 -9.83
C ILE A 306 -24.07 5.73 -10.02
N ARG A 307 -25.05 6.17 -9.20
CA ARG A 307 -26.45 5.75 -9.30
C ARG A 307 -27.06 6.11 -10.67
N SER A 308 -26.75 7.31 -11.16
CA SER A 308 -27.22 7.77 -12.47
C SER A 308 -26.66 6.91 -13.59
N ALA A 309 -25.37 6.61 -13.57
CA ALA A 309 -24.72 5.76 -14.56
C ALA A 309 -25.22 4.29 -14.47
N ASP A 310 -25.33 3.75 -13.27
CA ASP A 310 -25.87 2.39 -13.03
C ASP A 310 -27.29 2.25 -13.55
N SER A 311 -28.18 3.19 -13.23
CA SER A 311 -29.59 3.16 -13.66
C SER A 311 -29.78 3.36 -15.15
N SER A 312 -28.84 4.01 -15.84
CA SER A 312 -28.88 4.19 -17.30
C SER A 312 -28.33 2.99 -18.07
N GLY A 313 -27.81 1.98 -17.39
CA GLY A 313 -27.13 0.84 -18.00
C GLY A 313 -25.80 1.24 -18.68
N ALA A 314 -25.11 2.25 -18.15
CA ALA A 314 -23.83 2.69 -18.72
C ALA A 314 -22.78 1.58 -18.57
N GLU A 315 -22.02 1.32 -19.63
CA GLU A 315 -20.95 0.31 -19.60
C GLU A 315 -19.80 0.67 -18.65
N ARG A 316 -19.65 1.95 -18.32
CA ARG A 316 -18.59 2.46 -17.44
C ARG A 316 -18.98 3.79 -16.81
N LEU A 317 -18.45 4.05 -15.61
CA LEU A 317 -18.51 5.37 -15.01
C LEU A 317 -17.52 6.31 -15.74
N PRO A 318 -17.96 7.47 -16.23
CA PRO A 318 -17.05 8.51 -16.72
C PRO A 318 -16.04 8.90 -15.66
N SER A 319 -14.88 9.43 -16.06
CA SER A 319 -13.91 9.99 -15.10
C SER A 319 -14.56 11.11 -14.28
N GLN A 320 -14.43 11.03 -12.97
CA GLN A 320 -14.99 12.00 -12.04
C GLN A 320 -14.01 13.16 -11.80
N VAL A 321 -14.54 14.30 -11.37
CA VAL A 321 -13.77 15.46 -10.92
C VAL A 321 -14.15 15.72 -9.47
N LEU A 322 -13.15 15.74 -8.61
CA LEU A 322 -13.34 16.09 -7.20
C LEU A 322 -13.36 17.60 -7.04
N SER A 323 -14.29 18.12 -6.25
CA SER A 323 -14.33 19.56 -5.94
C SER A 323 -13.18 19.94 -5.00
N ASP A 324 -12.86 21.24 -4.95
CA ASP A 324 -11.86 21.77 -4.01
C ASP A 324 -12.26 21.48 -2.55
N ASP A 325 -13.55 21.60 -2.23
CA ASP A 325 -14.08 21.27 -0.89
C ASP A 325 -13.87 19.79 -0.54
N TYR A 326 -14.12 18.88 -1.50
CA TYR A 326 -13.83 17.45 -1.31
C TYR A 326 -12.35 17.20 -1.02
N VAL A 327 -11.47 17.83 -1.80
CA VAL A 327 -10.02 17.68 -1.62
C VAL A 327 -9.58 18.26 -0.26
N ALA A 328 -10.11 19.38 0.16
CA ALA A 328 -9.81 19.97 1.47
C ALA A 328 -10.27 19.07 2.63
N GLU A 329 -11.50 18.53 2.56
CA GLU A 329 -12.02 17.58 3.53
C GLU A 329 -11.18 16.29 3.57
N MET A 330 -10.85 15.71 2.40
CA MET A 330 -10.00 14.54 2.28
C MET A 330 -8.64 14.73 2.95
N VAL A 331 -7.99 15.86 2.74
CA VAL A 331 -6.69 16.19 3.37
C VAL A 331 -6.82 16.32 4.89
N SER A 332 -7.89 16.92 5.37
CA SER A 332 -8.17 17.03 6.81
C SER A 332 -8.35 15.66 7.44
N ILE A 333 -9.21 14.83 6.85
CA ILE A 333 -9.45 13.45 7.32
C ILE A 333 -8.15 12.63 7.29
N ALA A 334 -7.39 12.70 6.21
CA ALA A 334 -6.11 12.00 6.09
C ALA A 334 -5.11 12.42 7.18
N SER A 335 -5.05 13.72 7.51
CA SER A 335 -4.22 14.24 8.60
C SER A 335 -4.62 13.65 9.95
N ASP A 336 -5.91 13.65 10.26
CA ASP A 336 -6.44 13.12 11.51
C ASP A 336 -6.19 11.61 11.62
N ARG A 337 -6.49 10.86 10.56
CA ARG A 337 -6.29 9.40 10.54
C ARG A 337 -4.82 8.99 10.68
N LEU A 338 -3.90 9.68 10.02
CA LEU A 338 -2.46 9.42 10.15
C LEU A 338 -1.92 9.85 11.52
N GLY A 339 -2.44 10.93 12.08
CA GLY A 339 -2.12 11.36 13.45
C GLY A 339 -2.52 10.29 14.48
N LEU A 340 -3.75 9.79 14.38
CA LEU A 340 -4.26 8.69 15.22
C LEU A 340 -3.45 7.41 15.03
N ALA A 341 -3.14 7.03 13.78
CA ALA A 341 -2.31 5.87 13.48
C ALA A 341 -0.94 5.95 14.18
N GLY A 342 -0.28 7.09 14.10
CA GLY A 342 1.02 7.30 14.74
C GLY A 342 0.94 7.28 16.27
N LEU A 343 -0.08 7.90 16.86
CA LEU A 343 -0.27 7.87 18.31
C LEU A 343 -0.57 6.44 18.80
N ARG A 344 -1.42 5.70 18.12
CA ARG A 344 -1.73 4.29 18.42
C ARG A 344 -0.52 3.37 18.28
N LEU A 345 0.31 3.60 17.27
CA LEU A 345 1.62 2.94 17.14
C LEU A 345 2.49 3.16 18.38
N ALA A 346 2.63 4.41 18.83
CA ALA A 346 3.45 4.73 19.98
C ALA A 346 2.93 4.05 21.25
N ILE A 347 1.63 4.08 21.49
CA ILE A 347 1.00 3.47 22.65
C ILE A 347 1.20 1.95 22.61
N TRP A 348 0.93 1.33 21.46
CA TRP A 348 1.10 -0.11 21.30
C TRP A 348 2.55 -0.54 21.57
N PHE A 349 3.53 0.16 21.00
CA PHE A 349 4.95 -0.17 21.25
C PHE A 349 5.35 -0.03 22.71
N GLN A 350 4.85 0.99 23.40
CA GLN A 350 5.19 1.20 24.83
C GLN A 350 4.54 0.17 25.76
N ASN A 351 3.38 -0.37 25.37
CA ASN A 351 2.65 -1.32 26.19
C ASN A 351 3.08 -2.76 25.91
N GLU A 352 3.34 -3.12 24.66
CA GLU A 352 3.46 -4.50 24.22
C GLU A 352 4.90 -4.95 23.91
N LEU A 353 5.83 -4.01 23.68
CA LEU A 353 7.23 -4.39 23.54
C LEU A 353 7.85 -4.54 24.93
N PRO A 354 8.49 -5.70 25.21
CA PRO A 354 9.21 -5.87 26.47
C PRO A 354 10.28 -4.77 26.58
N ALA A 355 10.31 -4.11 27.73
CA ALA A 355 11.36 -3.12 27.99
C ALA A 355 12.73 -3.81 27.85
N ALA A 356 13.63 -3.25 27.05
CA ALA A 356 14.98 -3.75 26.96
C ALA A 356 15.56 -3.86 28.40
N ALA A 357 16.14 -5.01 28.71
CA ALA A 357 16.78 -5.19 30.00
C ALA A 357 17.75 -4.01 30.26
N PRO A 358 17.73 -3.39 31.44
CA PRO A 358 18.62 -2.29 31.73
C PRO A 358 20.05 -2.74 31.46
N ILE A 359 20.76 -2.01 30.60
CA ILE A 359 22.20 -2.25 30.42
C ILE A 359 22.79 -2.12 31.80
N LEU A 360 23.31 -3.23 32.35
CA LEU A 360 24.07 -3.20 33.60
C LEU A 360 25.09 -2.08 33.45
N SER A 361 24.92 -1.04 34.24
CA SER A 361 25.89 0.05 34.31
C SER A 361 27.25 -0.58 34.61
N PHE A 362 28.17 -0.48 33.67
CA PHE A 362 29.59 -0.70 34.00
C PHE A 362 29.93 0.35 35.06
N GLU A 363 30.03 -0.07 36.32
CA GLU A 363 30.74 0.71 37.29
C GLU A 363 32.22 0.69 36.87
N PRO A 364 32.88 1.84 36.68
CA PRO A 364 34.30 1.83 36.44
C PRO A 364 35.00 1.50 37.75
N ASP A 365 35.81 0.43 37.76
CA ASP A 365 36.76 0.10 38.84
C ASP A 365 37.74 1.25 39.11
#